data_700341f74b4293d4ef8b0a8f9523b8bd
#
_entry.id   700341f74b4293d4ef8b0a8f9523b8bd
#
_cell.length_a   1.000
_cell.length_b   1.000
_cell.length_c   1.000
_cell.angle_alpha   90.00
_cell.angle_beta   90.00
_cell.angle_gamma   90.00
#
_symmetry.space_group_name_H-M   'P 1'
#
loop_
_entity.id
_entity.type
_entity.pdbx_description
1 polymer ?
#
loop_
_entity_poly.entity_id
_entity_poly.type
_entity_poly.pdbx_seq_one_letter_code
_entity_poly.pdbx_strand_id
1 'polypeptide(L)'
;MKHSIIIPTLNEEEKIFQLLDFLEANALPDTEIIVVDGGSKDKTIDLAKRFKNVNLIETKRASRAFQLNEGARQAKGEILYFVHADVLPPQSFEEDIKKAISSGNDFGCYRFVFDKRALMLKFNAWWTRFDFMFCRGGDQTLFVTKDVFNKLNGFDENFVIMEDFDFILRARKQFKFRIVPKDVVVSARKYKLNSYFKVNMVNLYSYWCFMFGKSPEKIRDNYKTWLTFD
;
A
#
# COMPACT_ATOMS: atom_id res chain seq x y z
N MET A 1 6.38 5.73 20.17
CA MET A 1 6.67 4.95 18.93
C MET A 1 6.65 5.94 17.78
N LYS A 2 7.77 6.11 17.12
CA LYS A 2 7.92 6.98 15.95
C LYS A 2 7.48 6.24 14.69
N HIS A 3 6.80 6.94 13.77
CA HIS A 3 6.35 6.37 12.49
C HIS A 3 7.26 6.80 11.34
N SER A 4 7.45 5.90 10.37
CA SER A 4 7.95 6.23 9.04
C SER A 4 6.90 5.80 8.01
N ILE A 5 6.37 6.77 7.28
CA ILE A 5 5.41 6.56 6.20
C ILE A 5 6.20 6.37 4.91
N ILE A 6 6.00 5.24 4.22
CA ILE A 6 6.74 4.87 3.02
C ILE A 6 5.77 4.82 1.84
N ILE A 7 6.05 5.62 0.81
CA ILE A 7 5.18 5.84 -0.33
C ILE A 7 5.93 5.49 -1.61
N PRO A 8 5.66 4.34 -2.23
CA PRO A 8 6.21 4.01 -3.55
C PRO A 8 5.47 4.80 -4.62
N THR A 9 6.19 5.41 -5.56
CA THR A 9 5.60 6.20 -6.65
C THR A 9 6.17 5.80 -8.01
N LEU A 10 5.32 5.84 -9.03
CA LEU A 10 5.69 5.75 -10.45
C LEU A 10 4.56 6.37 -11.29
N ASN A 11 4.79 7.59 -11.83
CA ASN A 11 3.81 8.35 -12.60
C ASN A 11 2.50 8.55 -11.84
N GLU A 12 2.57 9.23 -10.70
CA GLU A 12 1.44 9.48 -9.79
C GLU A 12 1.16 11.00 -9.62
N GLU A 13 1.45 11.83 -10.64
CA GLU A 13 1.28 13.29 -10.57
C GLU A 13 -0.14 13.74 -10.17
N GLU A 14 -1.18 12.95 -10.55
CA GLU A 14 -2.57 13.26 -10.19
C GLU A 14 -2.89 13.08 -8.71
N LYS A 15 -2.13 12.25 -7.98
CA LYS A 15 -2.49 11.79 -6.63
C LYS A 15 -1.47 12.14 -5.56
N ILE A 16 -0.19 12.15 -5.91
CA ILE A 16 0.89 12.33 -4.92
C ILE A 16 0.75 13.64 -4.14
N PHE A 17 0.39 14.73 -4.81
CA PHE A 17 0.22 16.02 -4.15
C PHE A 17 -0.87 15.97 -3.07
N GLN A 18 -2.03 15.38 -3.39
CA GLN A 18 -3.14 15.27 -2.45
C GLN A 18 -2.77 14.44 -1.21
N LEU A 19 -2.02 13.35 -1.39
CA LEU A 19 -1.57 12.52 -0.27
C LEU A 19 -0.56 13.28 0.59
N LEU A 20 0.43 13.94 -0.01
CA LEU A 20 1.47 14.65 0.74
C LEU A 20 0.90 15.86 1.49
N ASP A 21 0.01 16.63 0.88
CA ASP A 21 -0.71 17.73 1.53
C ASP A 21 -1.53 17.24 2.73
N PHE A 22 -2.24 16.10 2.56
CA PHE A 22 -2.96 15.46 3.66
C PHE A 22 -2.02 15.03 4.79
N LEU A 23 -0.88 14.41 4.47
CA LEU A 23 0.08 13.95 5.47
C LEU A 23 0.77 15.11 6.18
N GLU A 24 1.11 16.19 5.48
CA GLU A 24 1.68 17.40 6.08
C GLU A 24 0.72 18.04 7.11
N ALA A 25 -0.58 17.99 6.82
CA ALA A 25 -1.61 18.55 7.71
C ALA A 25 -1.98 17.66 8.91
N ASN A 26 -1.78 16.34 8.81
CA ASN A 26 -2.33 15.37 9.78
C ASN A 26 -1.28 14.48 10.46
N ALA A 27 -0.06 14.36 9.93
CA ALA A 27 0.99 13.58 10.57
C ALA A 27 1.58 14.30 11.78
N LEU A 28 2.03 13.54 12.78
CA LEU A 28 2.70 14.11 13.95
C LEU A 28 4.06 14.72 13.55
N PRO A 29 4.54 15.75 14.26
CA PRO A 29 5.76 16.48 13.88
C PRO A 29 7.03 15.64 13.80
N ASP A 30 7.09 14.51 14.50
CA ASP A 30 8.22 13.58 14.51
C ASP A 30 8.06 12.41 13.50
N THR A 31 6.97 12.40 12.74
CA THR A 31 6.73 11.40 11.71
C THR A 31 7.57 11.67 10.47
N GLU A 32 8.23 10.63 10.00
CA GLU A 32 9.04 10.65 8.80
C GLU A 32 8.22 10.26 7.57
N ILE A 33 8.28 11.07 6.52
CA ILE A 33 7.61 10.77 5.23
C ILE A 33 8.69 10.49 4.20
N ILE A 34 8.68 9.28 3.63
CA ILE A 34 9.65 8.80 2.66
C ILE A 34 8.92 8.47 1.36
N VAL A 35 9.19 9.22 0.31
CA VAL A 35 8.70 8.94 -1.04
C VAL A 35 9.82 8.24 -1.81
N VAL A 36 9.54 7.07 -2.36
CA VAL A 36 10.50 6.31 -3.17
C VAL A 36 9.98 6.25 -4.61
N ASP A 37 10.61 7.04 -5.49
CA ASP A 37 10.23 7.12 -6.89
C ASP A 37 10.96 6.09 -7.74
N GLY A 38 10.20 5.36 -8.56
CA GLY A 38 10.69 4.28 -9.43
C GLY A 38 11.15 4.74 -10.81
N GLY A 39 11.40 6.04 -11.01
CA GLY A 39 11.80 6.64 -12.28
C GLY A 39 10.61 7.23 -13.04
N SER A 40 9.78 8.02 -12.37
CA SER A 40 8.65 8.75 -12.96
C SER A 40 9.10 9.68 -14.09
N LYS A 41 8.26 9.81 -15.11
CA LYS A 41 8.48 10.65 -16.28
C LYS A 41 7.52 11.85 -16.35
N ASP A 42 6.54 11.89 -15.42
CA ASP A 42 5.59 12.96 -15.22
C ASP A 42 6.07 13.95 -14.13
N LYS A 43 5.18 14.75 -13.59
CA LYS A 43 5.51 15.75 -12.55
C LYS A 43 5.57 15.17 -11.12
N THR A 44 5.54 13.85 -10.93
CA THR A 44 5.52 13.22 -9.60
C THR A 44 6.67 13.72 -8.73
N ILE A 45 7.91 13.68 -9.25
CA ILE A 45 9.13 14.10 -8.54
C ILE A 45 9.08 15.58 -8.19
N ASP A 46 8.69 16.43 -9.14
CA ASP A 46 8.61 17.87 -8.93
C ASP A 46 7.57 18.26 -7.89
N LEU A 47 6.45 17.53 -7.86
CA LEU A 47 5.41 17.71 -6.86
C LEU A 47 5.88 17.28 -5.47
N ALA A 48 6.55 16.13 -5.36
CA ALA A 48 7.09 15.65 -4.09
C ALA A 48 8.15 16.60 -3.50
N LYS A 49 9.00 17.20 -4.34
CA LYS A 49 10.04 18.18 -3.94
C LYS A 49 9.48 19.49 -3.35
N ARG A 50 8.18 19.76 -3.50
CA ARG A 50 7.55 20.95 -2.88
C ARG A 50 7.39 20.83 -1.37
N PHE A 51 7.38 19.60 -0.84
CA PHE A 51 7.20 19.32 0.58
C PHE A 51 8.55 19.17 1.28
N LYS A 52 8.91 20.12 2.14
CA LYS A 52 10.24 20.17 2.81
C LYS A 52 10.48 19.04 3.82
N ASN A 53 9.41 18.47 4.35
CA ASN A 53 9.41 17.39 5.33
C ASN A 53 9.41 15.99 4.68
N VAL A 54 9.45 15.92 3.34
CA VAL A 54 9.49 14.67 2.59
C VAL A 54 10.93 14.31 2.25
N ASN A 55 11.34 13.11 2.63
CA ASN A 55 12.56 12.48 2.17
C ASN A 55 12.30 11.77 0.83
N LEU A 56 12.72 12.36 -0.28
CA LEU A 56 12.55 11.80 -1.61
C LEU A 56 13.76 10.97 -2.02
N ILE A 57 13.53 9.70 -2.34
CA ILE A 57 14.51 8.76 -2.85
C ILE A 57 14.18 8.48 -4.31
N GLU A 58 15.05 8.90 -5.22
CA GLU A 58 14.92 8.65 -6.65
C GLU A 58 15.67 7.36 -7.01
N THR A 59 14.97 6.39 -7.62
CA THR A 59 15.54 5.13 -8.09
C THR A 59 15.32 4.96 -9.59
N LYS A 60 16.09 4.07 -10.22
CA LYS A 60 15.87 3.70 -11.63
C LYS A 60 15.12 2.39 -11.80
N ARG A 61 14.67 1.79 -10.67
CA ARG A 61 14.03 0.48 -10.66
C ARG A 61 12.55 0.61 -10.32
N ALA A 62 11.71 0.45 -11.33
CA ALA A 62 10.25 0.45 -11.20
C ALA A 62 9.76 -0.91 -10.65
N SER A 63 10.00 -1.19 -9.38
CA SER A 63 9.54 -2.38 -8.66
C SER A 63 9.01 -1.96 -7.31
N ARG A 64 7.71 -2.20 -7.06
CA ARG A 64 7.05 -1.79 -5.82
C ARG A 64 7.71 -2.43 -4.60
N ALA A 65 7.98 -3.74 -4.62
CA ALA A 65 8.67 -4.42 -3.53
C ALA A 65 10.05 -3.78 -3.24
N PHE A 66 10.83 -3.48 -4.29
CA PHE A 66 12.10 -2.79 -4.14
C PHE A 66 11.96 -1.39 -3.53
N GLN A 67 11.01 -0.60 -4.04
CA GLN A 67 10.77 0.76 -3.53
C GLN A 67 10.36 0.75 -2.05
N LEU A 68 9.47 -0.16 -1.66
CA LEU A 68 9.02 -0.32 -0.28
C LEU A 68 10.18 -0.74 0.64
N ASN A 69 11.03 -1.68 0.20
CA ASN A 69 12.22 -2.11 0.92
C ASN A 69 13.24 -0.98 1.05
N GLU A 70 13.45 -0.20 -0.04
CA GLU A 70 14.39 0.94 -0.02
C GLU A 70 13.94 1.99 0.99
N GLY A 71 12.65 2.35 0.99
CA GLY A 71 12.09 3.25 1.99
C GLY A 71 12.25 2.72 3.40
N ALA A 72 11.97 1.42 3.62
CA ALA A 72 12.11 0.79 4.94
C ALA A 72 13.55 0.75 5.46
N ARG A 73 14.55 0.60 4.56
CA ARG A 73 15.99 0.67 4.93
C ARG A 73 16.37 2.03 5.46
N GLN A 74 15.85 3.10 4.87
CA GLN A 74 16.17 4.47 5.29
C GLN A 74 15.29 4.96 6.44
N ALA A 75 14.16 4.30 6.71
CA ALA A 75 13.25 4.64 7.78
C ALA A 75 13.91 4.57 9.16
N LYS A 76 13.65 5.57 10.00
CA LYS A 76 14.15 5.68 11.39
C LYS A 76 13.07 5.39 12.43
N GLY A 77 11.80 5.28 12.01
CA GLY A 77 10.67 4.98 12.87
C GLY A 77 10.67 3.53 13.35
N GLU A 78 10.05 3.30 14.50
CA GLU A 78 9.81 1.96 15.06
C GLU A 78 8.67 1.25 14.36
N ILE A 79 7.76 2.04 13.76
CA ILE A 79 6.62 1.56 12.98
C ILE A 79 6.79 2.01 11.54
N LEU A 80 6.72 1.07 10.61
CA LEU A 80 6.69 1.31 9.19
C LEU A 80 5.24 1.30 8.72
N TYR A 81 4.81 2.35 8.01
CA TYR A 81 3.48 2.47 7.45
C TYR A 81 3.58 2.65 5.93
N PHE A 82 3.20 1.62 5.20
CA PHE A 82 3.25 1.58 3.74
C PHE A 82 1.92 2.08 3.15
N VAL A 83 1.99 3.13 2.37
CA VAL A 83 0.81 3.82 1.79
C VAL A 83 1.04 4.03 0.30
N HIS A 84 0.09 3.63 -0.55
CA HIS A 84 0.16 3.91 -1.98
C HIS A 84 -0.20 5.38 -2.26
N ALA A 85 0.34 5.95 -3.33
CA ALA A 85 0.16 7.37 -3.67
C ALA A 85 -1.31 7.77 -3.92
N ASP A 86 -2.17 6.81 -4.25
CA ASP A 86 -3.59 7.01 -4.53
C ASP A 86 -4.52 6.60 -3.37
N VAL A 87 -3.98 6.47 -2.16
CA VAL A 87 -4.71 6.11 -0.94
C VAL A 87 -4.61 7.22 0.11
N LEU A 88 -5.74 7.65 0.67
CA LEU A 88 -5.77 8.59 1.78
C LEU A 88 -6.11 7.87 3.09
N PRO A 89 -5.22 7.90 4.10
CA PRO A 89 -5.48 7.37 5.42
C PRO A 89 -6.57 8.16 6.18
N PRO A 90 -7.18 7.62 7.25
CA PRO A 90 -7.98 8.40 8.17
C PRO A 90 -7.07 9.38 8.95
N GLN A 91 -7.60 10.55 9.35
CA GLN A 91 -6.80 11.58 10.08
C GLN A 91 -6.15 11.05 11.34
N SER A 92 -6.77 10.09 12.01
CA SER A 92 -6.27 9.46 13.24
C SER A 92 -5.32 8.28 13.00
N PHE A 93 -4.76 8.13 11.80
CA PHE A 93 -4.04 6.90 11.42
C PHE A 93 -2.89 6.54 12.38
N GLU A 94 -2.13 7.51 12.86
CA GLU A 94 -1.02 7.23 13.77
C GLU A 94 -1.48 6.76 15.15
N GLU A 95 -2.54 7.37 15.69
CA GLU A 95 -3.12 6.96 16.97
C GLU A 95 -3.71 5.55 16.88
N ASP A 96 -4.40 5.25 15.76
CA ASP A 96 -4.99 3.95 15.52
C ASP A 96 -3.94 2.85 15.41
N ILE A 97 -2.85 3.12 14.69
CA ILE A 97 -1.71 2.20 14.57
C ILE A 97 -1.04 2.00 15.92
N LYS A 98 -0.73 3.09 16.66
CA LYS A 98 -0.17 3.01 18.02
C LYS A 98 -1.05 2.15 18.93
N LYS A 99 -2.36 2.37 18.90
CA LYS A 99 -3.32 1.59 19.70
C LYS A 99 -3.30 0.10 19.31
N ALA A 100 -3.26 -0.21 17.99
CA ALA A 100 -3.20 -1.59 17.52
C ALA A 100 -1.93 -2.30 18.03
N ILE A 101 -0.76 -1.66 17.87
CA ILE A 101 0.53 -2.21 18.31
C ILE A 101 0.58 -2.33 19.84
N SER A 102 0.18 -1.30 20.58
CA SER A 102 0.15 -1.33 22.07
C SER A 102 -0.82 -2.39 22.62
N SER A 103 -1.82 -2.82 21.84
CA SER A 103 -2.73 -3.92 22.18
C SER A 103 -2.15 -5.30 21.89
N GLY A 104 -0.86 -5.39 21.57
CA GLY A 104 -0.14 -6.66 21.35
C GLY A 104 -0.29 -7.23 19.95
N ASN A 105 -0.61 -6.39 18.95
CA ASN A 105 -0.53 -6.79 17.56
C ASN A 105 0.81 -6.32 16.97
N ASP A 106 1.31 -7.05 15.99
CA ASP A 106 2.63 -6.82 15.40
C ASP A 106 2.56 -6.08 14.07
N PHE A 107 1.47 -6.30 13.33
CA PHE A 107 1.20 -5.69 12.03
C PHE A 107 -0.30 -5.67 11.73
N GLY A 108 -0.69 -4.92 10.71
CA GLY A 108 -2.08 -4.85 10.32
C GLY A 108 -2.33 -3.95 9.13
N CYS A 109 -3.62 -3.81 8.80
CA CYS A 109 -4.09 -2.94 7.74
C CYS A 109 -5.37 -2.23 8.15
N TYR A 110 -5.81 -1.29 7.33
CA TYR A 110 -7.13 -0.68 7.40
C TYR A 110 -8.14 -1.44 6.54
N ARG A 111 -9.43 -1.15 6.71
CA ARG A 111 -10.43 -1.39 5.68
C ARG A 111 -10.29 -0.30 4.63
N PHE A 112 -10.95 -0.44 3.49
CA PHE A 112 -11.01 0.66 2.53
C PHE A 112 -12.44 0.98 2.09
N VAL A 113 -12.61 2.20 1.58
CA VAL A 113 -13.74 2.66 0.78
C VAL A 113 -13.19 3.32 -0.48
N PHE A 114 -13.98 3.34 -1.55
CA PHE A 114 -13.59 4.04 -2.77
C PHE A 114 -14.00 5.53 -2.71
N ASP A 115 -13.24 6.38 -3.39
CA ASP A 115 -13.54 7.80 -3.61
C ASP A 115 -14.83 8.01 -4.42
N LYS A 116 -15.38 6.97 -5.05
CA LYS A 116 -16.66 6.97 -5.78
C LYS A 116 -17.73 6.16 -5.08
N ARG A 117 -18.96 6.71 -5.04
CA ARG A 117 -20.13 6.12 -4.38
C ARG A 117 -20.95 5.22 -5.32
N ALA A 118 -20.36 4.15 -5.89
CA ALA A 118 -21.11 3.14 -6.63
C ALA A 118 -21.46 1.95 -5.73
N LEU A 119 -22.67 1.41 -5.85
CA LEU A 119 -23.15 0.27 -5.02
C LEU A 119 -22.23 -0.94 -5.09
N MET A 120 -21.75 -1.27 -6.30
CA MET A 120 -20.84 -2.41 -6.51
C MET A 120 -19.48 -2.19 -5.84
N LEU A 121 -18.96 -0.96 -5.84
CA LEU A 121 -17.72 -0.61 -5.12
C LEU A 121 -17.90 -0.67 -3.60
N LYS A 122 -19.08 -0.28 -3.09
CA LYS A 122 -19.43 -0.45 -1.67
C LYS A 122 -19.45 -1.92 -1.26
N PHE A 123 -19.92 -2.80 -2.14
CA PHE A 123 -19.92 -4.24 -1.89
C PHE A 123 -18.48 -4.78 -1.78
N ASN A 124 -17.56 -4.39 -2.68
CA ASN A 124 -16.15 -4.76 -2.55
C ASN A 124 -15.54 -4.25 -1.25
N ALA A 125 -15.76 -2.98 -0.93
CA ALA A 125 -15.27 -2.38 0.31
C ALA A 125 -15.80 -3.09 1.56
N TRP A 126 -17.04 -3.56 1.53
CA TRP A 126 -17.66 -4.25 2.67
C TRP A 126 -16.91 -5.54 3.05
N TRP A 127 -16.37 -6.27 2.10
CA TRP A 127 -15.62 -7.50 2.37
C TRP A 127 -14.30 -7.26 3.11
N THR A 128 -13.71 -6.08 3.04
CA THR A 128 -12.42 -5.76 3.68
C THR A 128 -12.45 -5.79 5.21
N ARG A 129 -13.64 -5.79 5.80
CA ARG A 129 -13.84 -5.93 7.25
C ARG A 129 -13.64 -7.35 7.76
N PHE A 130 -13.72 -8.34 6.88
CA PHE A 130 -13.51 -9.72 7.24
C PHE A 130 -12.05 -10.13 7.01
N ASP A 131 -11.58 -11.06 7.83
CA ASP A 131 -10.20 -11.49 7.77
C ASP A 131 -9.97 -12.64 6.76
N PHE A 132 -10.42 -12.44 5.53
CA PHE A 132 -10.15 -13.36 4.43
C PHE A 132 -8.93 -12.88 3.64
N MET A 133 -8.03 -13.82 3.29
CA MET A 133 -6.79 -13.49 2.59
C MET A 133 -7.06 -12.84 1.22
N PHE A 134 -8.06 -13.30 0.46
CA PHE A 134 -8.41 -12.74 -0.84
C PHE A 134 -8.91 -11.28 -0.78
N CYS A 135 -9.28 -10.79 0.44
CA CYS A 135 -9.65 -9.39 0.66
C CYS A 135 -8.46 -8.51 1.02
N ARG A 136 -7.25 -9.09 1.17
CA ARG A 136 -6.04 -8.32 1.53
C ARG A 136 -5.40 -7.76 0.27
N GLY A 137 -4.55 -6.75 0.43
CA GLY A 137 -3.79 -6.14 -0.65
C GLY A 137 -3.32 -4.73 -0.29
N GLY A 138 -2.43 -4.17 -1.11
CA GLY A 138 -1.82 -2.87 -0.88
C GLY A 138 -2.78 -1.69 -0.77
N ASP A 139 -3.95 -1.79 -1.40
CA ASP A 139 -5.00 -0.77 -1.30
C ASP A 139 -5.50 -0.54 0.15
N GLN A 140 -5.28 -1.50 1.05
CA GLN A 140 -5.66 -1.39 2.48
C GLN A 140 -4.58 -0.73 3.33
N THR A 141 -3.45 -0.34 2.74
CA THR A 141 -2.23 0.05 3.43
C THR A 141 -1.69 -1.10 4.32
N LEU A 142 -0.49 -0.97 4.80
CA LEU A 142 0.10 -1.96 5.69
C LEU A 142 0.92 -1.23 6.75
N PHE A 143 0.66 -1.49 8.02
CA PHE A 143 1.56 -1.07 9.09
C PHE A 143 2.20 -2.30 9.74
N VAL A 144 3.46 -2.16 10.14
CA VAL A 144 4.21 -3.24 10.79
C VAL A 144 5.30 -2.64 11.67
N THR A 145 5.64 -3.29 12.77
CA THR A 145 6.82 -2.90 13.55
C THR A 145 8.09 -3.18 12.73
N LYS A 146 9.07 -2.28 12.82
CA LYS A 146 10.33 -2.41 12.08
C LYS A 146 11.08 -3.71 12.42
N ASP A 147 10.95 -4.17 13.67
CA ASP A 147 11.52 -5.43 14.11
C ASP A 147 10.92 -6.64 13.35
N VAL A 148 9.60 -6.71 13.25
CA VAL A 148 8.90 -7.76 12.48
C VAL A 148 9.24 -7.70 10.99
N PHE A 149 9.27 -6.50 10.42
CA PHE A 149 9.65 -6.31 9.02
C PHE A 149 11.05 -6.85 8.74
N ASN A 150 12.01 -6.54 9.61
CA ASN A 150 13.39 -7.02 9.49
C ASN A 150 13.51 -8.54 9.70
N LYS A 151 12.78 -9.11 10.66
CA LYS A 151 12.76 -10.58 10.91
C LYS A 151 12.23 -11.35 9.69
N LEU A 152 11.35 -10.74 8.91
CA LEU A 152 10.81 -11.32 7.67
C LEU A 152 11.65 -11.01 6.43
N ASN A 153 12.77 -10.29 6.57
CA ASN A 153 13.60 -9.80 5.46
C ASN A 153 12.84 -8.92 4.46
N GLY A 154 11.84 -8.17 4.95
CA GLY A 154 11.03 -7.26 4.13
C GLY A 154 10.14 -7.94 3.10
N PHE A 155 9.82 -7.21 2.04
CA PHE A 155 9.12 -7.73 0.87
C PHE A 155 10.07 -8.54 -0.01
N ASP A 156 9.61 -9.66 -0.56
CA ASP A 156 10.38 -10.42 -1.53
C ASP A 156 10.37 -9.68 -2.90
N GLU A 157 11.54 -9.22 -3.33
CA GLU A 157 11.69 -8.43 -4.56
C GLU A 157 11.54 -9.24 -5.85
N ASN A 158 11.42 -10.57 -5.76
CA ASN A 158 11.05 -11.41 -6.88
C ASN A 158 9.55 -11.26 -7.23
N PHE A 159 8.74 -10.78 -6.27
CA PHE A 159 7.34 -10.47 -6.55
C PHE A 159 7.22 -9.10 -7.22
N VAL A 160 7.03 -9.11 -8.54
CA VAL A 160 6.72 -7.92 -9.35
C VAL A 160 5.24 -7.51 -9.28
N ILE A 161 4.44 -8.33 -8.64
CA ILE A 161 3.04 -8.14 -8.24
C ILE A 161 2.75 -9.13 -7.10
N MET A 162 1.75 -8.85 -6.25
CA MET A 162 1.35 -9.70 -5.10
C MET A 162 2.38 -9.72 -3.94
N GLU A 163 3.33 -8.79 -3.91
CA GLU A 163 4.32 -8.63 -2.84
C GLU A 163 3.67 -8.47 -1.46
N ASP A 164 2.54 -7.74 -1.40
CA ASP A 164 1.77 -7.55 -0.17
C ASP A 164 1.16 -8.86 0.34
N PHE A 165 0.63 -9.68 -0.57
CA PHE A 165 0.05 -10.98 -0.23
C PHE A 165 1.12 -11.93 0.31
N ASP A 166 2.28 -11.99 -0.35
CA ASP A 166 3.41 -12.78 0.13
C ASP A 166 3.84 -12.36 1.54
N PHE A 167 4.05 -11.05 1.72
CA PHE A 167 4.45 -10.52 3.03
C PHE A 167 3.42 -10.87 4.12
N ILE A 168 2.13 -10.63 3.88
CA ILE A 168 1.07 -10.92 4.86
C ILE A 168 1.00 -12.42 5.16
N LEU A 169 1.14 -13.30 4.17
CA LEU A 169 1.15 -14.75 4.38
C LEU A 169 2.35 -15.21 5.23
N ARG A 170 3.55 -14.68 4.97
CA ARG A 170 4.74 -14.97 5.79
C ARG A 170 4.58 -14.44 7.21
N ALA A 171 4.11 -13.20 7.37
CA ALA A 171 3.93 -12.56 8.66
C ALA A 171 2.91 -13.31 9.54
N ARG A 172 1.78 -13.72 8.99
CA ARG A 172 0.70 -14.40 9.73
C ARG A 172 1.11 -15.74 10.35
N LYS A 173 2.18 -16.36 9.87
CA LYS A 173 2.67 -17.63 10.43
C LYS A 173 3.26 -17.48 11.84
N GLN A 174 3.70 -16.26 12.20
CA GLN A 174 4.49 -16.02 13.42
C GLN A 174 4.03 -14.80 14.22
N PHE A 175 3.27 -13.88 13.62
CA PHE A 175 2.95 -12.58 14.18
C PHE A 175 1.45 -12.30 14.17
N LYS A 176 1.00 -11.46 15.12
CA LYS A 176 -0.41 -11.14 15.31
C LYS A 176 -0.85 -10.02 14.38
N PHE A 177 -1.85 -10.30 13.57
CA PHE A 177 -2.44 -9.38 12.60
C PHE A 177 -3.67 -8.66 13.12
N ARG A 178 -3.85 -7.39 12.75
CA ARG A 178 -5.03 -6.60 13.09
C ARG A 178 -5.61 -5.90 11.87
N ILE A 179 -6.93 -5.95 11.70
CA ILE A 179 -7.68 -5.04 10.85
C ILE A 179 -8.18 -3.90 11.72
N VAL A 180 -7.72 -2.68 11.44
CA VAL A 180 -8.25 -1.47 12.10
C VAL A 180 -9.63 -1.18 11.54
N PRO A 181 -10.68 -1.01 12.40
CA PRO A 181 -12.06 -0.85 11.94
C PRO A 181 -12.37 0.60 11.49
N LYS A 182 -11.42 1.23 10.78
CA LYS A 182 -11.56 2.51 10.08
C LYS A 182 -11.19 2.33 8.62
N ASP A 183 -11.61 3.25 7.78
CA ASP A 183 -11.50 3.11 6.34
C ASP A 183 -10.45 4.08 5.79
N VAL A 184 -9.55 3.60 4.95
CA VAL A 184 -8.76 4.42 4.02
C VAL A 184 -9.59 4.69 2.77
N VAL A 185 -9.36 5.82 2.10
CA VAL A 185 -10.04 6.17 0.85
C VAL A 185 -9.13 5.82 -0.33
N VAL A 186 -9.60 4.94 -1.21
CA VAL A 186 -8.84 4.43 -2.36
C VAL A 186 -9.39 4.99 -3.66
N SER A 187 -8.52 5.29 -4.61
CA SER A 187 -8.93 5.75 -5.93
C SER A 187 -9.68 4.67 -6.73
N ALA A 188 -10.84 5.04 -7.27
CA ALA A 188 -11.60 4.20 -8.19
C ALA A 188 -11.15 4.34 -9.67
N ARG A 189 -9.95 4.93 -9.94
CA ARG A 189 -9.48 5.18 -11.34
C ARG A 189 -9.48 3.93 -12.20
N LYS A 190 -9.10 2.79 -11.68
CA LYS A 190 -9.10 1.50 -12.39
C LYS A 190 -10.47 1.13 -12.98
N TYR A 191 -11.56 1.53 -12.29
CA TYR A 191 -12.93 1.28 -12.72
C TYR A 191 -13.46 2.35 -13.71
N LYS A 192 -12.67 3.39 -14.03
CA LYS A 192 -13.03 4.33 -15.10
C LYS A 192 -12.79 3.72 -16.48
N LEU A 193 -11.69 2.96 -16.63
CA LEU A 193 -11.23 2.39 -17.89
C LEU A 193 -11.66 0.92 -18.09
N ASN A 194 -12.05 0.27 -17.00
CA ASN A 194 -12.40 -1.14 -17.04
C ASN A 194 -13.76 -1.38 -16.37
N SER A 195 -14.53 -2.32 -16.91
CA SER A 195 -15.79 -2.69 -16.27
C SER A 195 -15.55 -3.33 -14.89
N TYR A 196 -16.49 -3.12 -13.98
CA TYR A 196 -16.44 -3.67 -12.63
C TYR A 196 -16.17 -5.18 -12.60
N PHE A 197 -16.91 -5.94 -13.41
CA PHE A 197 -16.77 -7.39 -13.46
C PHE A 197 -15.39 -7.80 -13.95
N LYS A 198 -14.88 -7.14 -14.99
CA LYS A 198 -13.55 -7.42 -15.54
C LYS A 198 -12.46 -7.25 -14.49
N VAL A 199 -12.46 -6.11 -13.77
CA VAL A 199 -11.46 -5.85 -12.71
C VAL A 199 -11.51 -6.93 -11.62
N ASN A 200 -12.72 -7.27 -11.14
CA ASN A 200 -12.83 -8.26 -10.07
C ASN A 200 -12.46 -9.68 -10.52
N MET A 201 -12.80 -10.06 -11.76
CA MET A 201 -12.39 -11.35 -12.31
C MET A 201 -10.88 -11.45 -12.45
N VAL A 202 -10.21 -10.38 -12.91
CA VAL A 202 -8.76 -10.35 -13.05
C VAL A 202 -8.08 -10.38 -11.68
N ASN A 203 -8.60 -9.64 -10.70
CA ASN A 203 -8.08 -9.68 -9.32
C ASN A 203 -8.23 -11.09 -8.72
N LEU A 204 -9.39 -11.74 -8.87
CA LEU A 204 -9.64 -13.09 -8.37
C LEU A 204 -8.73 -14.11 -9.06
N TYR A 205 -8.59 -14.02 -10.38
CA TYR A 205 -7.67 -14.86 -11.15
C TYR A 205 -6.23 -14.69 -10.68
N SER A 206 -5.77 -13.46 -10.50
CA SER A 206 -4.41 -13.16 -10.01
C SER A 206 -4.17 -13.75 -8.63
N TYR A 207 -5.16 -13.64 -7.73
CA TYR A 207 -5.10 -14.25 -6.41
C TYR A 207 -4.96 -15.79 -6.48
N TRP A 208 -5.78 -16.45 -7.29
CA TRP A 208 -5.67 -17.91 -7.44
C TRP A 208 -4.36 -18.33 -8.11
N CYS A 209 -3.89 -17.60 -9.11
CA CYS A 209 -2.59 -17.86 -9.72
C CYS A 209 -1.46 -17.75 -8.67
N PHE A 210 -1.50 -16.74 -7.82
CA PHE A 210 -0.56 -16.59 -6.71
C PHE A 210 -0.65 -17.77 -5.74
N MET A 211 -1.86 -18.14 -5.29
CA MET A 211 -2.05 -19.27 -4.36
C MET A 211 -1.60 -20.61 -4.93
N PHE A 212 -1.67 -20.81 -6.24
CA PHE A 212 -1.17 -22.02 -6.94
C PHE A 212 0.30 -21.92 -7.37
N GLY A 213 1.04 -20.91 -6.89
CA GLY A 213 2.47 -20.78 -7.13
C GLY A 213 2.85 -20.45 -8.59
N LYS A 214 1.97 -19.79 -9.35
CA LYS A 214 2.33 -19.26 -10.66
C LYS A 214 3.40 -18.17 -10.52
N SER A 215 4.30 -18.07 -11.50
CA SER A 215 5.35 -17.05 -11.42
C SER A 215 4.77 -15.62 -11.39
N PRO A 216 5.33 -14.72 -10.58
CA PRO A 216 4.85 -13.33 -10.46
C PRO A 216 4.83 -12.58 -11.80
N GLU A 217 5.79 -12.88 -12.70
CA GLU A 217 5.84 -12.29 -14.04
C GLU A 217 4.62 -12.67 -14.88
N LYS A 218 4.23 -13.94 -14.89
CA LYS A 218 3.04 -14.40 -15.62
C LYS A 218 1.76 -13.76 -15.06
N ILE A 219 1.67 -13.62 -13.75
CA ILE A 219 0.52 -12.95 -13.13
C ILE A 219 0.48 -11.48 -13.57
N ARG A 220 1.61 -10.75 -13.49
CA ARG A 220 1.73 -9.36 -13.93
C ARG A 220 1.38 -9.19 -15.40
N ASP A 221 1.90 -10.05 -16.27
CA ASP A 221 1.71 -9.95 -17.72
C ASP A 221 0.25 -10.15 -18.09
N ASN A 222 -0.43 -11.15 -17.49
CA ASN A 222 -1.86 -11.34 -17.64
C ASN A 222 -2.65 -10.13 -17.10
N TYR A 223 -2.26 -9.60 -15.94
CA TYR A 223 -2.90 -8.45 -15.33
C TYR A 223 -2.83 -7.21 -16.22
N LYS A 224 -1.63 -6.93 -16.80
CA LYS A 224 -1.42 -5.82 -17.74
C LYS A 224 -2.09 -6.02 -19.09
N THR A 225 -2.17 -7.25 -19.58
CA THR A 225 -2.84 -7.56 -20.86
C THR A 225 -4.35 -7.42 -20.75
N TRP A 226 -4.91 -7.79 -19.60
CA TRP A 226 -6.37 -7.83 -19.44
C TRP A 226 -6.94 -6.52 -18.91
N LEU A 227 -6.18 -5.68 -18.24
CA LEU A 227 -6.63 -4.38 -17.74
C LEU A 227 -5.96 -3.23 -18.51
N THR A 228 -6.73 -2.18 -18.74
CA THR A 228 -6.26 -0.92 -19.28
C THR A 228 -5.85 -0.01 -18.12
N PHE A 229 -4.69 0.64 -18.25
CA PHE A 229 -4.15 1.62 -17.32
C PHE A 229 -3.92 2.94 -18.06
N ASP A 230 -4.01 4.07 -17.33
CA ASP A 230 -3.63 5.41 -17.82
C ASP A 230 -2.14 5.50 -17.99
#